data_4279d5cd2384cc91b4e9506a9866aeb7
#
_entry.id   4279d5cd2384cc91b4e9506a9866aeb7
#
_cell.length_a   1.000
_cell.length_b   1.000
_cell.length_c   1.000
_cell.angle_alpha   90.00
_cell.angle_beta   90.00
_cell.angle_gamma   90.00
#
_symmetry.space_group_name_H-M   'P 1'
#
loop_
_entity.id
_entity.type
_entity.pdbx_description
1 polymer ?
#
loop_
_entity_poly.entity_id
_entity_poly.type
_entity_poly.pdbx_seq_one_letter_code
_entity_poly.pdbx_strand_id
1 'polypeptide(L)'
;TMMRVNGYIRILDAKSQRLKQLTEDLVETSRITSGNVKLDMQKIDLVELIYQTAGEFNEKFEAKELTIVTKLPKTEVMILADGRQLYRVIENLYNNVAKYALEKTRVYVDVHVLEEKVTFSIKNVSERSLALENSNAGDLTERFIRGDASRTTEGSGLGLSIAKSLTQLMGGIFFIGVDGDLFKASITFPMYRETIDTDE
;
A
#
# COMPACT_ATOMS: atom_id res chain seq x y z
N THR A 1 -5.87 27.68 -31.39
CA THR A 1 -5.05 26.55 -31.89
C THR A 1 -3.97 26.14 -30.88
N MET A 2 -3.30 27.09 -30.22
CA MET A 2 -2.26 26.80 -29.20
C MET A 2 -2.80 26.12 -27.93
N MET A 3 -3.98 26.49 -27.45
CA MET A 3 -4.65 25.81 -26.30
C MET A 3 -4.95 24.33 -26.57
N ARG A 4 -5.34 23.96 -27.78
CA ARG A 4 -5.58 22.55 -28.15
C ARG A 4 -4.30 21.74 -28.17
N VAL A 5 -3.21 22.30 -28.67
CA VAL A 5 -1.89 21.62 -28.70
C VAL A 5 -1.39 21.36 -27.28
N ASN A 6 -1.47 22.35 -26.38
CA ASN A 6 -1.10 22.17 -24.98
C ASN A 6 -1.97 21.12 -24.27
N GLY A 7 -3.26 21.01 -24.63
CA GLY A 7 -4.15 19.95 -24.14
C GLY A 7 -3.69 18.56 -24.58
N TYR A 8 -3.32 18.39 -25.84
CA TYR A 8 -2.81 17.11 -26.37
C TYR A 8 -1.45 16.74 -25.76
N ILE A 9 -0.55 17.71 -25.57
CA ILE A 9 0.75 17.47 -24.92
C ILE A 9 0.56 16.95 -23.51
N ARG A 10 -0.32 17.55 -22.70
CA ARG A 10 -0.64 17.07 -21.34
C ARG A 10 -1.20 15.66 -21.35
N ILE A 11 -2.09 15.33 -22.27
CA ILE A 11 -2.66 13.99 -22.40
C ILE A 11 -1.56 12.98 -22.79
N LEU A 12 -0.70 13.33 -23.73
CA LEU A 12 0.42 12.48 -24.15
C LEU A 12 1.41 12.25 -23.01
N ASP A 13 1.75 13.29 -22.26
CA ASP A 13 2.62 13.19 -21.10
C ASP A 13 2.02 12.26 -20.03
N ALA A 14 0.75 12.47 -19.65
CA ALA A 14 0.06 11.61 -18.70
C ALA A 14 0.02 10.14 -19.17
N LYS A 15 -0.21 9.88 -20.45
CA LYS A 15 -0.21 8.53 -21.03
C LYS A 15 1.19 7.91 -21.04
N SER A 16 2.21 8.71 -21.33
CA SER A 16 3.61 8.28 -21.29
C SER A 16 4.05 7.89 -19.87
N GLN A 17 3.74 8.74 -18.89
CA GLN A 17 4.03 8.45 -17.48
C GLN A 17 3.30 7.17 -17.01
N ARG A 18 2.05 7.01 -17.43
CA ARG A 18 1.29 5.79 -17.13
C ARG A 18 1.93 4.54 -17.73
N LEU A 19 2.36 4.61 -19.00
CA LEU A 19 3.03 3.49 -19.66
C LEU A 19 4.34 3.13 -18.97
N LYS A 20 5.12 4.13 -18.56
CA LYS A 20 6.35 3.96 -17.78
C LYS A 20 6.04 3.20 -16.48
N GLN A 21 5.05 3.65 -15.71
CA GLN A 21 4.66 3.00 -14.45
C GLN A 21 4.21 1.55 -14.67
N LEU A 22 3.41 1.29 -15.72
CA LEU A 22 2.97 -0.07 -16.06
C LEU A 22 4.13 -1.00 -16.39
N THR A 23 5.13 -0.52 -17.13
CA THR A 23 6.33 -1.30 -17.47
C THR A 23 7.18 -1.56 -16.24
N GLU A 24 7.37 -0.58 -15.37
CA GLU A 24 8.10 -0.74 -14.11
C GLU A 24 7.42 -1.77 -13.20
N ASP A 25 6.09 -1.66 -13.01
CA ASP A 25 5.29 -2.59 -12.22
C ASP A 25 5.34 -4.02 -12.79
N LEU A 26 5.30 -4.17 -14.12
CA LEU A 26 5.37 -5.48 -14.78
C LEU A 26 6.75 -6.14 -14.59
N VAL A 27 7.83 -5.37 -14.81
CA VAL A 27 9.20 -5.86 -14.63
C VAL A 27 9.42 -6.28 -13.19
N GLU A 28 8.91 -5.51 -12.24
CA GLU A 28 9.04 -5.83 -10.82
C GLU A 28 8.24 -7.08 -10.45
N THR A 29 6.98 -7.16 -10.86
CA THR A 29 6.16 -8.36 -10.65
C THR A 29 6.87 -9.60 -11.18
N SER A 30 7.48 -9.49 -12.37
CA SER A 30 8.28 -10.57 -12.96
C SER A 30 9.49 -10.94 -12.11
N ARG A 31 10.23 -9.95 -11.57
CA ARG A 31 11.39 -10.19 -10.69
C ARG A 31 10.99 -10.86 -9.38
N ILE A 32 9.90 -10.41 -8.77
CA ILE A 32 9.37 -10.97 -7.53
C ILE A 32 8.95 -12.42 -7.76
N THR A 33 8.18 -12.68 -8.84
CA THR A 33 7.67 -14.02 -9.15
C THR A 33 8.77 -15.01 -9.51
N SER A 34 9.85 -14.55 -10.15
CA SER A 34 11.01 -15.38 -10.47
C SER A 34 11.96 -15.64 -9.29
N GLY A 35 11.68 -15.10 -8.11
CA GLY A 35 12.53 -15.25 -6.93
C GLY A 35 13.88 -14.53 -7.01
N ASN A 36 14.08 -13.67 -8.00
CA ASN A 36 15.37 -12.97 -8.26
C ASN A 36 15.54 -11.67 -7.46
N VAL A 37 14.72 -11.43 -6.43
CA VAL A 37 14.86 -10.27 -5.56
C VAL A 37 15.77 -10.63 -4.39
N LYS A 38 16.98 -10.06 -4.35
CA LYS A 38 17.81 -10.09 -3.14
C LYS A 38 17.31 -9.04 -2.18
N LEU A 39 16.89 -9.47 -0.99
CA LEU A 39 16.49 -8.58 0.09
C LEU A 39 17.70 -8.15 0.91
N ASP A 40 17.77 -6.87 1.21
CA ASP A 40 18.69 -6.29 2.20
C ASP A 40 17.94 -6.10 3.53
N MET A 41 17.86 -7.18 4.31
CA MET A 41 17.09 -7.21 5.55
C MET A 41 17.83 -6.46 6.66
N GLN A 42 17.23 -5.38 7.16
CA GLN A 42 17.77 -4.50 8.19
C GLN A 42 16.75 -4.26 9.29
N LYS A 43 17.21 -3.75 10.44
CA LYS A 43 16.34 -3.26 11.50
C LYS A 43 15.71 -1.94 11.06
N ILE A 44 14.39 -1.91 10.96
CA ILE A 44 13.62 -0.75 10.50
C ILE A 44 12.61 -0.36 11.57
N ASP A 45 12.55 0.92 11.93
CA ASP A 45 11.42 1.45 12.69
C ASP A 45 10.23 1.64 11.75
N LEU A 46 9.24 0.77 11.93
CA LEU A 46 8.02 0.79 11.11
C LEU A 46 7.20 2.07 11.30
N VAL A 47 7.18 2.62 12.52
CA VAL A 47 6.42 3.84 12.84
C VAL A 47 7.03 5.04 12.13
N GLU A 48 8.36 5.19 12.18
CA GLU A 48 9.07 6.27 11.50
C GLU A 48 8.84 6.20 9.98
N LEU A 49 8.97 5.01 9.38
CA LEU A 49 8.76 4.83 7.94
C LEU A 49 7.34 5.18 7.52
N ILE A 50 6.33 4.83 8.32
CA ILE A 50 4.92 5.20 8.06
C ILE A 50 4.75 6.72 8.10
N TYR A 51 5.34 7.42 9.08
CA TYR A 51 5.27 8.87 9.17
C TYR A 51 5.92 9.56 7.97
N GLN A 52 7.12 9.12 7.59
CA GLN A 52 7.84 9.66 6.44
C GLN A 52 7.02 9.49 5.16
N THR A 53 6.53 8.29 4.91
CA THR A 53 5.71 8.02 3.72
C THR A 53 4.41 8.82 3.73
N ALA A 54 3.73 8.94 4.89
CA ALA A 54 2.49 9.72 5.00
C ALA A 54 2.69 11.18 4.58
N GLY A 55 3.82 11.79 4.94
CA GLY A 55 4.16 13.17 4.58
C GLY A 55 4.14 13.42 3.07
N GLU A 56 4.54 12.44 2.27
CA GLU A 56 4.58 12.54 0.80
C GLU A 56 3.17 12.54 0.16
N PHE A 57 2.16 12.08 0.91
CA PHE A 57 0.78 11.99 0.43
C PHE A 57 -0.12 13.14 0.87
N ASN A 58 0.37 14.07 1.69
CA ASN A 58 -0.44 15.16 2.25
C ASN A 58 -1.17 15.95 1.15
N GLU A 59 -0.48 16.41 0.11
CA GLU A 59 -1.11 17.17 -0.98
C GLU A 59 -2.21 16.38 -1.70
N LYS A 60 -2.00 15.06 -1.93
CA LYS A 60 -2.98 14.20 -2.58
C LYS A 60 -4.22 14.00 -1.71
N PHE A 61 -4.03 13.91 -0.40
CA PHE A 61 -5.13 13.74 0.55
C PHE A 61 -5.89 15.04 0.76
N GLU A 62 -5.19 16.17 0.86
CA GLU A 62 -5.81 17.50 0.92
C GLU A 62 -6.64 17.81 -0.33
N ALA A 63 -6.15 17.44 -1.52
CA ALA A 63 -6.89 17.63 -2.77
C ALA A 63 -8.24 16.90 -2.80
N LYS A 64 -8.40 15.82 -2.03
CA LYS A 64 -9.64 15.06 -1.83
C LYS A 64 -10.36 15.40 -0.51
N GLU A 65 -9.88 16.38 0.22
CA GLU A 65 -10.39 16.75 1.56
C GLU A 65 -10.46 15.54 2.52
N LEU A 66 -9.46 14.63 2.42
CA LEU A 66 -9.40 13.47 3.29
C LEU A 66 -8.83 13.85 4.65
N THR A 67 -9.47 13.40 5.72
CA THR A 67 -8.99 13.60 7.10
C THR A 67 -8.24 12.36 7.56
N ILE A 68 -6.93 12.47 7.82
CA ILE A 68 -6.12 11.36 8.33
C ILE A 68 -6.27 11.26 9.84
N VAL A 69 -6.65 10.08 10.31
CA VAL A 69 -6.76 9.74 11.73
C VAL A 69 -5.72 8.66 12.04
N THR A 70 -4.69 9.03 12.78
CA THR A 70 -3.58 8.13 13.13
C THR A 70 -3.72 7.58 14.54
N LYS A 71 -3.43 6.29 14.71
CA LYS A 71 -3.27 5.62 15.99
C LYS A 71 -1.97 4.82 15.95
N LEU A 72 -0.88 5.50 16.28
CA LEU A 72 0.47 4.94 16.23
C LEU A 72 1.08 4.87 17.64
N PRO A 73 1.91 3.85 17.94
CA PRO A 73 2.72 3.81 19.15
C PRO A 73 3.57 5.07 19.28
N LYS A 74 3.84 5.49 20.51
CA LYS A 74 4.75 6.61 20.81
C LYS A 74 6.22 6.17 20.88
N THR A 75 6.45 4.87 20.92
CA THR A 75 7.78 4.24 20.97
C THR A 75 8.11 3.65 19.62
N GLU A 76 9.39 3.53 19.34
CA GLU A 76 9.90 2.81 18.16
C GLU A 76 9.36 1.38 18.11
N VAL A 77 9.03 0.92 16.91
CA VAL A 77 8.57 -0.45 16.66
C VAL A 77 9.46 -1.07 15.60
N MET A 78 10.47 -1.79 16.09
CA MET A 78 11.48 -2.39 15.21
C MET A 78 11.00 -3.69 14.60
N ILE A 79 11.21 -3.82 13.29
CA ILE A 79 11.01 -5.05 12.52
C ILE A 79 12.27 -5.34 11.69
N LEU A 80 12.41 -6.58 11.23
CA LEU A 80 13.43 -6.95 10.26
C LEU A 80 12.81 -6.95 8.87
N ALA A 81 13.25 -6.02 8.02
CA ALA A 81 12.71 -5.86 6.66
C ALA A 81 13.75 -5.20 5.73
N ASP A 82 13.52 -5.28 4.44
CA ASP A 82 14.21 -4.43 3.46
C ASP A 82 13.50 -3.07 3.41
N GLY A 83 14.20 -2.01 3.84
CA GLY A 83 13.60 -0.67 3.97
C GLY A 83 13.04 -0.12 2.65
N ARG A 84 13.70 -0.40 1.52
CA ARG A 84 13.23 0.02 0.19
C ARG A 84 11.96 -0.72 -0.21
N GLN A 85 11.93 -2.02 0.00
CA GLN A 85 10.76 -2.83 -0.35
C GLN A 85 9.59 -2.54 0.58
N LEU A 86 9.86 -2.33 1.87
CA LEU A 86 8.82 -1.96 2.84
C LEU A 86 8.23 -0.58 2.56
N TYR A 87 9.07 0.43 2.24
CA TYR A 87 8.60 1.72 1.78
C TYR A 87 7.64 1.56 0.59
N ARG A 88 8.01 0.76 -0.39
CA ARG A 88 7.18 0.52 -1.58
C ARG A 88 5.85 -0.17 -1.27
N VAL A 89 5.84 -1.08 -0.29
CA VAL A 89 4.57 -1.67 0.21
C VAL A 89 3.67 -0.57 0.76
N ILE A 90 4.19 0.25 1.66
CA ILE A 90 3.44 1.34 2.31
C ILE A 90 2.97 2.36 1.27
N GLU A 91 3.85 2.78 0.36
CA GLU A 91 3.53 3.69 -0.75
C GLU A 91 2.37 3.17 -1.61
N ASN A 92 2.37 1.87 -1.95
CA ASN A 92 1.27 1.25 -2.70
C ASN A 92 -0.06 1.30 -1.94
N LEU A 93 -0.04 1.13 -0.62
CA LEU A 93 -1.23 1.25 0.22
C LEU A 93 -1.74 2.69 0.28
N TYR A 94 -0.87 3.68 0.45
CA TYR A 94 -1.24 5.10 0.40
C TYR A 94 -1.74 5.53 -0.97
N ASN A 95 -1.11 5.09 -2.06
CA ASN A 95 -1.56 5.33 -3.43
C ASN A 95 -2.95 4.74 -3.68
N ASN A 96 -3.24 3.56 -3.12
CA ASN A 96 -4.57 2.95 -3.18
C ASN A 96 -5.62 3.86 -2.53
N VAL A 97 -5.35 4.36 -1.33
CA VAL A 97 -6.22 5.30 -0.62
C VAL A 97 -6.41 6.60 -1.42
N ALA A 98 -5.31 7.24 -1.84
CA ALA A 98 -5.37 8.49 -2.61
C ALA A 98 -6.25 8.35 -3.86
N LYS A 99 -6.25 7.16 -4.46
CA LYS A 99 -6.98 6.88 -5.69
C LYS A 99 -8.45 6.56 -5.47
N TYR A 100 -8.75 5.72 -4.47
CA TYR A 100 -10.07 5.10 -4.33
C TYR A 100 -10.87 5.58 -3.11
N ALA A 101 -10.28 6.36 -2.21
CA ALA A 101 -11.04 6.89 -1.08
C ALA A 101 -12.10 7.89 -1.56
N LEU A 102 -13.28 7.80 -0.95
CA LEU A 102 -14.35 8.77 -1.12
C LEU A 102 -13.92 10.11 -0.54
N GLU A 103 -14.07 11.17 -1.32
CA GLU A 103 -13.75 12.55 -0.91
C GLU A 103 -14.50 12.94 0.37
N LYS A 104 -13.88 13.83 1.17
CA LYS A 104 -14.45 14.37 2.42
C LYS A 104 -14.72 13.32 3.49
N THR A 105 -13.98 12.19 3.44
CA THR A 105 -14.08 11.13 4.45
C THR A 105 -12.80 11.00 5.26
N ARG A 106 -12.77 10.02 6.16
CA ARG A 106 -11.63 9.74 7.03
C ARG A 106 -10.82 8.57 6.49
N VAL A 107 -9.50 8.69 6.63
CA VAL A 107 -8.55 7.60 6.44
C VAL A 107 -7.95 7.26 7.81
N TYR A 108 -8.06 6.01 8.22
CA TYR A 108 -7.52 5.55 9.49
C TYR A 108 -6.22 4.81 9.25
N VAL A 109 -5.18 5.25 9.94
CA VAL A 109 -3.84 4.67 9.90
C VAL A 109 -3.48 4.19 11.29
N ASP A 110 -3.43 2.88 11.47
CA ASP A 110 -3.23 2.26 12.78
C ASP A 110 -1.99 1.37 12.77
N VAL A 111 -1.22 1.39 13.86
CA VAL A 111 -0.20 0.38 14.18
C VAL A 111 -0.53 -0.25 15.51
N HIS A 112 -0.73 -1.55 15.50
CA HIS A 112 -0.99 -2.35 16.68
C HIS A 112 0.15 -3.33 16.93
N VAL A 113 0.63 -3.34 18.17
CA VAL A 113 1.56 -4.35 18.67
C VAL A 113 0.77 -5.31 19.54
N LEU A 114 0.78 -6.58 19.19
CA LEU A 114 0.15 -7.65 19.96
C LEU A 114 1.14 -8.80 20.08
N GLU A 115 1.47 -9.18 21.32
CA GLU A 115 2.47 -10.20 21.63
C GLU A 115 3.82 -9.86 20.94
N GLU A 116 4.22 -10.69 19.98
CA GLU A 116 5.49 -10.53 19.23
C GLU A 116 5.27 -10.10 17.78
N LYS A 117 4.09 -9.56 17.47
CA LYS A 117 3.73 -9.13 16.12
C LYS A 117 3.32 -7.68 16.11
N VAL A 118 3.67 -7.00 15.03
CA VAL A 118 3.20 -5.66 14.72
C VAL A 118 2.36 -5.70 13.45
N THR A 119 1.23 -5.04 13.50
CA THR A 119 0.32 -4.90 12.36
C THR A 119 0.13 -3.43 12.06
N PHE A 120 0.55 -2.99 10.87
CA PHE A 120 0.13 -1.74 10.26
C PHE A 120 -1.14 -1.96 9.47
N SER A 121 -2.11 -1.08 9.61
CA SER A 121 -3.34 -1.11 8.82
C SER A 121 -3.76 0.28 8.35
N ILE A 122 -4.29 0.34 7.13
CA ILE A 122 -4.90 1.53 6.56
C ILE A 122 -6.34 1.21 6.14
N LYS A 123 -7.28 2.12 6.47
CA LYS A 123 -8.70 1.94 6.19
C LYS A 123 -9.28 3.23 5.62
N ASN A 124 -10.15 3.11 4.64
CA ASN A 124 -10.88 4.22 4.05
C ASN A 124 -12.27 3.79 3.57
N VAL A 125 -13.18 4.74 3.51
CA VAL A 125 -14.43 4.58 2.76
C VAL A 125 -14.09 4.64 1.28
N SER A 126 -14.56 3.67 0.49
CA SER A 126 -14.33 3.62 -0.95
C SER A 126 -15.35 4.46 -1.70
N GLU A 127 -14.90 5.19 -2.72
CA GLU A 127 -15.77 5.96 -3.63
C GLU A 127 -16.79 5.06 -4.35
N ARG A 128 -16.45 3.79 -4.53
CA ARG A 128 -17.36 2.81 -5.15
C ARG A 128 -17.78 1.77 -4.13
N SER A 129 -19.05 1.37 -4.20
CA SER A 129 -19.52 0.23 -3.40
C SER A 129 -18.64 -0.99 -3.71
N LEU A 130 -18.03 -1.54 -2.67
CA LEU A 130 -17.22 -2.75 -2.73
C LEU A 130 -18.07 -3.98 -2.43
N ALA A 131 -19.37 -3.78 -2.13
CA ALA A 131 -20.32 -4.85 -1.91
C ALA A 131 -20.46 -5.67 -3.20
N LEU A 132 -19.77 -6.79 -3.24
CA LEU A 132 -19.94 -7.79 -4.26
C LEU A 132 -21.03 -8.74 -3.79
N GLU A 133 -22.17 -8.68 -4.47
CA GLU A 133 -23.20 -9.67 -4.28
C GLU A 133 -22.60 -11.08 -4.42
N ASN A 134 -22.68 -11.88 -3.36
CA ASN A 134 -22.40 -13.33 -3.33
C ASN A 134 -20.95 -13.81 -3.55
N SER A 135 -19.93 -13.07 -3.14
CA SER A 135 -18.54 -13.55 -3.22
C SER A 135 -18.00 -13.96 -1.85
N ASN A 136 -17.36 -15.14 -1.77
CA ASN A 136 -16.61 -15.54 -0.57
C ASN A 136 -15.43 -14.59 -0.34
N ALA A 137 -15.08 -14.32 0.92
CA ALA A 137 -14.01 -13.37 1.30
C ALA A 137 -12.66 -13.64 0.59
N GLY A 138 -12.35 -14.88 0.23
CA GLY A 138 -11.15 -15.25 -0.52
C GLY A 138 -11.16 -14.75 -1.98
N ASP A 139 -12.29 -14.85 -2.66
CA ASP A 139 -12.47 -14.39 -4.05
C ASP A 139 -12.38 -12.86 -4.14
N LEU A 140 -12.83 -12.14 -3.11
CA LEU A 140 -12.73 -10.69 -3.02
C LEU A 140 -11.26 -10.24 -2.99
N THR A 141 -10.47 -10.85 -2.12
CA THR A 141 -9.04 -10.53 -2.00
C THR A 141 -8.31 -10.77 -3.30
N GLU A 142 -8.58 -11.87 -4.01
CA GLU A 142 -7.97 -12.16 -5.30
C GLU A 142 -8.39 -11.17 -6.40
N ARG A 143 -9.66 -10.77 -6.45
CA ARG A 143 -10.16 -9.79 -7.42
C ARG A 143 -9.54 -8.41 -7.20
N PHE A 144 -9.45 -7.93 -5.94
CA PHE A 144 -8.77 -6.68 -5.63
C PHE A 144 -7.28 -6.74 -5.96
N ILE A 145 -6.64 -7.88 -5.75
CA ILE A 145 -5.23 -8.09 -6.08
C ILE A 145 -5.02 -8.16 -7.60
N ARG A 146 -5.94 -8.76 -8.36
CA ARG A 146 -5.83 -8.87 -9.82
C ARG A 146 -6.24 -7.61 -10.58
N GLY A 147 -6.68 -6.56 -9.92
CA GLY A 147 -7.02 -5.29 -10.57
C GLY A 147 -8.28 -5.33 -11.45
N ASP A 148 -9.20 -6.27 -11.21
CA ASP A 148 -10.41 -6.47 -12.04
C ASP A 148 -11.44 -5.32 -11.92
N ALA A 149 -11.21 -4.41 -10.99
CA ALA A 149 -12.23 -3.42 -10.63
C ALA A 149 -12.25 -2.16 -11.48
N SER A 150 -11.31 -1.90 -12.40
CA SER A 150 -11.36 -0.61 -13.08
C SER A 150 -10.64 -0.52 -14.42
N ARG A 151 -11.31 -0.86 -15.45
CA ARG A 151 -10.91 -0.49 -16.82
C ARG A 151 -10.95 1.02 -17.10
N THR A 152 -11.38 1.85 -16.15
CA THR A 152 -11.63 3.29 -16.35
C THR A 152 -10.81 4.24 -15.46
N THR A 153 -10.12 3.75 -14.42
CA THR A 153 -9.33 4.60 -13.50
C THR A 153 -7.84 4.55 -13.81
N GLU A 154 -7.14 5.65 -13.55
CA GLU A 154 -5.68 5.77 -13.67
C GLU A 154 -4.95 4.77 -12.75
N GLY A 155 -3.98 4.02 -13.29
CA GLY A 155 -3.09 3.10 -12.57
C GLY A 155 -2.98 1.73 -13.21
N SER A 156 -1.95 0.97 -12.81
CA SER A 156 -1.66 -0.38 -13.31
C SER A 156 -2.63 -1.45 -12.83
N GLY A 157 -3.27 -1.21 -11.69
CA GLY A 157 -4.00 -2.24 -10.95
C GLY A 157 -3.10 -3.26 -10.22
N LEU A 158 -1.79 -3.14 -10.37
CA LEU A 158 -0.80 -4.09 -9.80
C LEU A 158 -0.31 -3.71 -8.40
N GLY A 159 -0.59 -2.49 -7.91
CA GLY A 159 -0.02 -1.99 -6.65
C GLY A 159 -0.30 -2.88 -5.44
N LEU A 160 -1.53 -3.38 -5.28
CA LEU A 160 -1.86 -4.28 -4.16
C LEU A 160 -1.23 -5.67 -4.33
N SER A 161 -1.10 -6.18 -5.55
CA SER A 161 -0.41 -7.45 -5.81
C SER A 161 1.08 -7.35 -5.53
N ILE A 162 1.71 -6.24 -5.89
CA ILE A 162 3.11 -5.92 -5.56
C ILE A 162 3.27 -5.83 -4.04
N ALA A 163 2.41 -5.06 -3.36
CA ALA A 163 2.45 -4.92 -1.91
C ALA A 163 2.32 -6.27 -1.20
N LYS A 164 1.39 -7.14 -1.64
CA LYS A 164 1.24 -8.50 -1.12
C LYS A 164 2.51 -9.31 -1.31
N SER A 165 3.01 -9.37 -2.53
CA SER A 165 4.17 -10.20 -2.88
C SER A 165 5.44 -9.76 -2.13
N LEU A 166 5.70 -8.45 -2.04
CA LEU A 166 6.83 -7.90 -1.29
C LEU A 166 6.71 -8.17 0.21
N THR A 167 5.51 -8.00 0.79
CA THR A 167 5.25 -8.32 2.20
C THR A 167 5.57 -9.78 2.49
N GLN A 168 5.07 -10.70 1.66
CA GLN A 168 5.32 -12.13 1.80
C GLN A 168 6.79 -12.50 1.60
N LEU A 169 7.46 -11.87 0.65
CA LEU A 169 8.89 -12.09 0.40
C LEU A 169 9.75 -11.70 1.60
N MET A 170 9.36 -10.65 2.35
CA MET A 170 9.99 -10.23 3.60
C MET A 170 9.52 -11.04 4.83
N GLY A 171 8.73 -12.11 4.65
CA GLY A 171 8.25 -12.95 5.74
C GLY A 171 7.04 -12.40 6.50
N GLY A 172 6.40 -11.34 5.99
CA GLY A 172 5.19 -10.75 6.55
C GLY A 172 3.90 -11.37 6.03
N ILE A 173 2.79 -10.98 6.63
CA ILE A 173 1.44 -11.38 6.24
C ILE A 173 0.70 -10.16 5.68
N PHE A 174 0.14 -10.27 4.50
CA PHE A 174 -0.67 -9.25 3.86
C PHE A 174 -2.15 -9.65 3.91
N PHE A 175 -3.01 -8.71 4.28
CA PHE A 175 -4.46 -8.94 4.36
C PHE A 175 -5.24 -7.77 3.75
N ILE A 176 -6.32 -8.09 3.04
CA ILE A 176 -7.35 -7.14 2.59
C ILE A 176 -8.69 -7.58 3.17
N GLY A 177 -9.41 -6.63 3.74
CA GLY A 177 -10.78 -6.79 4.18
C GLY A 177 -11.67 -5.73 3.56
N VAL A 178 -12.91 -6.12 3.32
CA VAL A 178 -13.97 -5.23 2.81
C VAL A 178 -15.21 -5.48 3.65
N ASP A 179 -15.80 -4.38 4.14
CA ASP A 179 -17.05 -4.40 4.89
C ASP A 179 -17.94 -3.25 4.36
N GLY A 180 -18.92 -3.61 3.54
CA GLY A 180 -19.72 -2.63 2.81
C GLY A 180 -18.88 -1.77 1.87
N ASP A 181 -18.76 -0.49 2.18
CA ASP A 181 -17.92 0.49 1.48
C ASP A 181 -16.57 0.72 2.17
N LEU A 182 -16.35 0.09 3.33
CA LEU A 182 -15.09 0.21 4.06
C LEU A 182 -14.04 -0.76 3.51
N PHE A 183 -12.97 -0.22 2.97
CA PHE A 183 -11.77 -0.95 2.57
C PHE A 183 -10.74 -0.93 3.68
N LYS A 184 -10.10 -2.06 3.93
CA LYS A 184 -8.97 -2.22 4.85
C LYS A 184 -7.86 -3.01 4.19
N ALA A 185 -6.65 -2.49 4.23
CA ALA A 185 -5.43 -3.26 3.95
C ALA A 185 -4.54 -3.29 5.18
N SER A 186 -3.86 -4.39 5.43
CA SER A 186 -2.91 -4.51 6.53
C SER A 186 -1.73 -5.40 6.20
N ILE A 187 -0.59 -5.08 6.82
CA ILE A 187 0.63 -5.89 6.81
C ILE A 187 1.01 -6.22 8.25
N THR A 188 1.44 -7.44 8.48
CA THR A 188 1.86 -7.91 9.81
C THR A 188 3.24 -8.53 9.71
N PHE A 189 4.14 -8.11 10.60
CA PHE A 189 5.49 -8.64 10.73
C PHE A 189 5.76 -9.09 12.16
N PRO A 190 6.70 -10.04 12.37
CA PRO A 190 7.28 -10.28 13.68
C PRO A 190 8.01 -9.02 14.18
N MET A 191 7.87 -8.68 15.46
CA MET A 191 8.70 -7.66 16.07
C MET A 191 10.14 -8.13 16.18
N TYR A 192 11.06 -7.23 15.86
CA TYR A 192 12.47 -7.47 16.15
C TYR A 192 12.71 -7.23 17.64
N ARG A 193 13.27 -8.26 18.30
CA ARG A 193 13.82 -8.15 19.67
C ARG A 193 15.29 -8.48 19.60
N GLU A 194 16.11 -7.69 20.28
CA GLU A 194 17.50 -8.10 20.50
C GLU A 194 17.47 -9.34 21.40
N THR A 195 17.99 -10.45 20.90
CA THR A 195 18.37 -11.57 21.77
C THR A 195 19.53 -11.07 22.64
N ILE A 196 19.26 -10.84 23.90
CA ILE A 196 20.33 -10.68 24.88
C ILE A 196 20.89 -12.11 25.02
N ASP A 197 22.00 -12.39 24.33
CA ASP A 197 22.80 -13.57 24.64
C ASP A 197 23.30 -13.39 26.07
N THR A 198 22.59 -13.99 27.00
CA THR A 198 23.12 -14.25 28.32
C THR A 198 24.08 -15.44 28.19
N ASP A 199 25.30 -15.16 27.73
CA ASP A 199 26.42 -16.05 27.98
C ASP A 199 26.69 -16.10 29.50
N GLU A 200 26.20 -17.15 30.14
CA GLU A 200 26.70 -17.67 31.42
C GLU A 200 27.75 -18.77 31.17
#